data_ad155ac124e82fa7bb04155b26cd773c
#
_entry.id   ad155ac124e82fa7bb04155b26cd773c
#
_cell.length_a   1.000
_cell.length_b   1.000
_cell.length_c   1.000
_cell.angle_alpha   90.00
_cell.angle_beta   90.00
_cell.angle_gamma   90.00
#
_symmetry.space_group_name_H-M   'P 1'
#
loop_
_entity.id
_entity.type
_entity.pdbx_description
1 polymer ?
#
loop_
_entity_poly.entity_id
_entity_poly.type
_entity_poly.pdbx_seq_one_letter_code
_entity_poly.pdbx_strand_id
1 'polypeptide(L)'
;MDFSIEVIVILFFVAILAGWVDTIAGGGGLLTLPAMMLAGLPPATAVATNKLQGSSGTFIATMFFIKNGSIDLKEIRLSILMTFLGAVIGGWFMLQIRAEYLEMLLPFLLIFIGLYFLFSPNIENKDRKMKMRLSLFSLTIAPLLGLYDGFFGPGTGSLMALSFIALCGYGASKATAHAKILNFTSNISALLYFVLFGQIAWVIGIIMMLGQIIGSFIGAKMVLEKGASLIKPVVITVCFFMAIQVFWKNFG
;
A
#
# COMPACT_ATOMS: atom_id res chain seq x y z
N MET A 1 -20.55 -6.94 -14.34
CA MET A 1 -20.75 -7.62 -13.04
C MET A 1 -21.63 -6.73 -12.20
N ASP A 2 -22.81 -7.20 -11.89
CA ASP A 2 -23.75 -6.48 -11.04
C ASP A 2 -23.54 -6.97 -9.61
N PHE A 3 -23.00 -6.10 -8.78
CA PHE A 3 -22.79 -6.38 -7.35
C PHE A 3 -24.03 -5.98 -6.58
N SER A 4 -24.43 -6.80 -5.60
CA SER A 4 -25.52 -6.42 -4.71
C SER A 4 -25.15 -5.16 -3.92
N ILE A 5 -26.14 -4.36 -3.55
CA ILE A 5 -25.94 -3.13 -2.75
C ILE A 5 -25.20 -3.46 -1.45
N GLU A 6 -25.48 -4.61 -0.85
CA GLU A 6 -24.84 -5.09 0.38
C GLU A 6 -23.31 -5.24 0.21
N VAL A 7 -22.87 -5.87 -0.88
CA VAL A 7 -21.44 -6.03 -1.20
C VAL A 7 -20.76 -4.66 -1.40
N ILE A 8 -21.42 -3.76 -2.10
CA ILE A 8 -20.91 -2.39 -2.32
C ILE A 8 -20.73 -1.64 -0.99
N VAL A 9 -21.72 -1.72 -0.10
CA VAL A 9 -21.68 -1.09 1.23
C VAL A 9 -20.56 -1.71 2.08
N ILE A 10 -20.41 -3.03 2.09
CA ILE A 10 -19.31 -3.71 2.79
C ILE A 10 -17.95 -3.24 2.27
N LEU A 11 -17.76 -3.23 0.95
CA LEU A 11 -16.50 -2.78 0.35
C LEU A 11 -16.19 -1.30 0.64
N PHE A 12 -17.20 -0.43 0.73
CA PHE A 12 -17.02 0.95 1.15
C PHE A 12 -16.47 1.05 2.59
N PHE A 13 -17.04 0.32 3.55
CA PHE A 13 -16.54 0.31 4.93
C PHE A 13 -15.17 -0.35 5.05
N VAL A 14 -14.92 -1.41 4.29
CA VAL A 14 -13.59 -2.02 4.18
C VAL A 14 -12.58 -0.98 3.66
N ALA A 15 -12.97 -0.15 2.69
CA ALA A 15 -12.09 0.87 2.15
C ALA A 15 -11.81 2.01 3.17
N ILE A 16 -12.76 2.38 4.02
CA ILE A 16 -12.50 3.32 5.13
C ILE A 16 -11.45 2.74 6.09
N LEU A 17 -11.64 1.50 6.52
CA LEU A 17 -10.69 0.83 7.40
C LEU A 17 -9.32 0.67 6.73
N ALA A 18 -9.31 0.29 5.46
CA ALA A 18 -8.09 0.13 4.68
C ALA A 18 -7.34 1.46 4.51
N GLY A 19 -8.01 2.57 4.27
CA GLY A 19 -7.40 3.89 4.18
C GLY A 19 -6.76 4.33 5.49
N TRP A 20 -7.44 4.06 6.59
CA TRP A 20 -6.91 4.30 7.93
C TRP A 20 -5.66 3.45 8.20
N VAL A 21 -5.73 2.14 8.00
CA VAL A 21 -4.59 1.21 8.14
C VAL A 21 -3.46 1.58 7.19
N ASP A 22 -3.78 1.88 5.93
CA ASP A 22 -2.79 2.23 4.92
C ASP A 22 -1.98 3.47 5.33
N THR A 23 -2.66 4.49 5.84
CA THR A 23 -1.98 5.74 6.21
C THR A 23 -1.09 5.55 7.43
N ILE A 24 -1.52 4.79 8.43
CA ILE A 24 -0.74 4.54 9.64
C ILE A 24 0.41 3.57 9.36
N ALA A 25 0.13 2.50 8.64
CA ALA A 25 1.01 1.34 8.55
C ALA A 25 1.40 0.94 7.12
N GLY A 26 0.80 1.52 6.09
CA GLY A 26 1.12 1.19 4.69
C GLY A 26 0.56 -0.14 4.21
N GLY A 27 -0.54 -0.61 4.81
CA GLY A 27 -1.09 -1.95 4.57
C GLY A 27 -2.52 -1.98 4.01
N GLY A 28 -3.03 -0.92 3.41
CA GLY A 28 -4.41 -0.86 2.90
C GLY A 28 -4.76 -1.97 1.91
N GLY A 29 -3.85 -2.27 0.98
CA GLY A 29 -4.01 -3.35 0.02
C GLY A 29 -4.12 -4.75 0.65
N LEU A 30 -3.61 -4.95 1.87
CA LEU A 30 -3.76 -6.21 2.63
C LEU A 30 -5.23 -6.50 3.00
N LEU A 31 -6.06 -5.46 3.12
CA LEU A 31 -7.50 -5.57 3.38
C LEU A 31 -8.30 -5.58 2.08
N THR A 32 -8.04 -4.62 1.20
CA THR A 32 -8.90 -4.37 0.04
C THR A 32 -8.76 -5.42 -1.05
N LEU A 33 -7.57 -5.95 -1.32
CA LEU A 33 -7.40 -6.98 -2.34
C LEU A 33 -8.15 -8.26 -2.00
N PRO A 34 -7.94 -8.87 -0.80
CA PRO A 34 -8.73 -10.04 -0.45
C PRO A 34 -10.24 -9.77 -0.40
N ALA A 35 -10.66 -8.60 0.10
CA ALA A 35 -12.07 -8.26 0.16
C ALA A 35 -12.71 -8.19 -1.25
N MET A 36 -12.04 -7.57 -2.21
CA MET A 36 -12.50 -7.53 -3.61
C MET A 36 -12.52 -8.92 -4.26
N MET A 37 -11.50 -9.73 -4.01
CA MET A 37 -11.46 -11.11 -4.52
C MET A 37 -12.52 -12.01 -3.86
N LEU A 38 -12.81 -11.81 -2.57
CA LEU A 38 -13.92 -12.47 -1.86
C LEU A 38 -15.28 -12.03 -2.43
N ALA A 39 -15.40 -10.79 -2.86
CA ALA A 39 -16.57 -10.27 -3.55
C ALA A 39 -16.72 -10.78 -5.00
N GLY A 40 -15.74 -11.54 -5.52
CA GLY A 40 -15.81 -12.18 -6.84
C GLY A 40 -15.06 -11.43 -7.96
N LEU A 41 -14.28 -10.39 -7.64
CA LEU A 41 -13.43 -9.76 -8.67
C LEU A 41 -12.25 -10.70 -9.03
N PRO A 42 -11.96 -10.86 -10.34
CA PRO A 42 -10.74 -11.51 -10.77
C PRO A 42 -9.48 -10.82 -10.19
N PRO A 43 -8.41 -11.55 -9.85
CA PRO A 43 -7.22 -10.99 -9.20
C PRO A 43 -6.63 -9.78 -9.92
N ALA A 44 -6.47 -9.83 -11.25
CA ALA A 44 -5.95 -8.71 -12.03
C ALA A 44 -6.85 -7.47 -11.96
N THR A 45 -8.18 -7.66 -12.04
CA THR A 45 -9.15 -6.57 -11.89
C THR A 45 -9.15 -6.02 -10.46
N ALA A 46 -9.01 -6.87 -9.44
CA ALA A 46 -8.90 -6.45 -8.04
C ALA A 46 -7.64 -5.60 -7.81
N VAL A 47 -6.47 -6.01 -8.36
CA VAL A 47 -5.23 -5.22 -8.27
C VAL A 47 -5.38 -3.89 -8.98
N ALA A 48 -5.91 -3.86 -10.21
CA ALA A 48 -6.11 -2.61 -10.95
C ALA A 48 -7.10 -1.66 -10.24
N THR A 49 -8.19 -2.20 -9.68
CA THR A 49 -9.17 -1.44 -8.90
C THR A 49 -8.58 -0.95 -7.58
N ASN A 50 -7.71 -1.74 -6.96
CA ASN A 50 -6.96 -1.32 -5.77
C ASN A 50 -6.06 -0.11 -6.06
N LYS A 51 -5.44 -0.02 -7.23
CA LYS A 51 -4.63 1.15 -7.61
C LYS A 51 -5.50 2.41 -7.76
N LEU A 52 -6.73 2.29 -8.26
CA LEU A 52 -7.65 3.41 -8.34
C LEU A 52 -8.00 3.94 -6.94
N GLN A 53 -8.49 3.11 -6.05
CA GLN A 53 -8.88 3.54 -4.72
C GLN A 53 -7.67 3.91 -3.84
N GLY A 54 -6.58 3.15 -3.92
CA GLY A 54 -5.36 3.39 -3.16
C GLY A 54 -4.66 4.70 -3.53
N SER A 55 -4.69 5.11 -4.82
CA SER A 55 -4.13 6.42 -5.23
C SER A 55 -4.81 7.58 -4.53
N SER A 56 -6.12 7.53 -4.30
CA SER A 56 -6.83 8.61 -3.61
C SER A 56 -6.43 8.73 -2.14
N GLY A 57 -6.37 7.61 -1.43
CA GLY A 57 -5.98 7.58 -0.02
C GLY A 57 -4.54 8.01 0.21
N THR A 58 -3.62 7.47 -0.61
CA THR A 58 -2.21 7.85 -0.54
C THR A 58 -1.98 9.30 -0.96
N PHE A 59 -2.79 9.84 -1.90
CA PHE A 59 -2.78 11.26 -2.24
C PHE A 59 -3.15 12.13 -1.04
N ILE A 60 -4.26 11.84 -0.36
CA ILE A 60 -4.71 12.60 0.82
C ILE A 60 -3.64 12.57 1.92
N ALA A 61 -3.10 11.37 2.23
CA ALA A 61 -2.05 11.24 3.21
C ALA A 61 -0.78 12.03 2.83
N THR A 62 -0.36 11.94 1.56
CA THR A 62 0.80 12.67 1.04
C THR A 62 0.62 14.19 1.15
N MET A 63 -0.54 14.71 0.74
CA MET A 63 -0.86 16.14 0.84
C MET A 63 -0.87 16.60 2.30
N PHE A 64 -1.38 15.78 3.19
CA PHE A 64 -1.38 16.07 4.63
C PHE A 64 0.05 16.17 5.17
N PHE A 65 0.93 15.22 4.86
CA PHE A 65 2.33 15.24 5.29
C PHE A 65 3.16 16.37 4.65
N ILE A 66 2.90 16.71 3.38
CA ILE A 66 3.55 17.87 2.73
C ILE A 66 3.14 19.17 3.43
N LYS A 67 1.84 19.38 3.66
CA LYS A 67 1.34 20.58 4.35
C LYS A 67 1.89 20.75 5.76
N ASN A 68 2.19 19.66 6.44
CA ASN A 68 2.79 19.68 7.78
C ASN A 68 4.34 19.68 7.76
N GLY A 69 4.97 19.89 6.60
CA GLY A 69 6.43 19.99 6.49
C GLY A 69 7.21 18.70 6.75
N SER A 70 6.52 17.54 6.69
CA SER A 70 7.13 16.23 6.98
C SER A 70 7.91 15.66 5.81
N ILE A 71 7.80 16.24 4.61
CA ILE A 71 8.43 15.78 3.37
C ILE A 71 9.17 16.93 2.70
N ASP A 72 10.45 16.74 2.40
CA ASP A 72 11.20 17.60 1.48
C ASP A 72 11.15 17.03 0.06
N LEU A 73 10.34 17.66 -0.79
CA LEU A 73 10.16 17.23 -2.19
C LEU A 73 11.45 17.32 -3.02
N LYS A 74 12.35 18.26 -2.68
CA LYS A 74 13.63 18.41 -3.41
C LYS A 74 14.55 17.23 -3.11
N GLU A 75 14.58 16.79 -1.87
CA GLU A 75 15.40 15.66 -1.43
C GLU A 75 14.94 14.34 -2.07
N ILE A 76 13.60 14.11 -2.17
CA ILE A 76 13.05 12.80 -2.55
C ILE A 76 12.71 12.66 -4.05
N ARG A 77 12.92 13.71 -4.87
CA ARG A 77 12.52 13.72 -6.30
C ARG A 77 13.05 12.54 -7.11
N LEU A 78 14.30 12.12 -6.85
CA LEU A 78 14.90 10.97 -7.54
C LEU A 78 14.22 9.66 -7.15
N SER A 79 13.89 9.48 -5.87
CA SER A 79 13.11 8.31 -5.41
C SER A 79 11.73 8.28 -6.06
N ILE A 80 11.05 9.42 -6.20
CA ILE A 80 9.76 9.53 -6.88
C ILE A 80 9.90 9.05 -8.33
N LEU A 81 10.86 9.56 -9.09
CA LEU A 81 11.07 9.18 -10.49
C LEU A 81 11.36 7.67 -10.64
N MET A 82 12.27 7.14 -9.80
CA MET A 82 12.64 5.72 -9.88
C MET A 82 11.49 4.80 -9.43
N THR A 83 10.73 5.19 -8.42
CA THR A 83 9.52 4.47 -8.01
C THR A 83 8.46 4.46 -9.12
N PHE A 84 8.27 5.60 -9.81
CA PHE A 84 7.38 5.71 -10.96
C PHE A 84 7.73 4.69 -12.05
N LEU A 85 9.00 4.68 -12.48
CA LEU A 85 9.49 3.76 -13.51
C LEU A 85 9.33 2.30 -13.08
N GLY A 86 9.70 1.98 -11.85
CA GLY A 86 9.52 0.64 -11.30
C GLY A 86 8.05 0.21 -11.31
N ALA A 87 7.13 1.09 -10.91
CA ALA A 87 5.71 0.76 -10.83
C ALA A 87 5.07 0.53 -12.22
N VAL A 88 5.48 1.28 -13.24
CA VAL A 88 5.03 1.04 -14.63
C VAL A 88 5.48 -0.35 -15.09
N ILE A 89 6.75 -0.71 -14.85
CA ILE A 89 7.28 -2.04 -15.20
C ILE A 89 6.54 -3.13 -14.40
N GLY A 90 6.28 -2.90 -13.11
CA GLY A 90 5.51 -3.83 -12.28
C GLY A 90 4.09 -4.06 -12.80
N GLY A 91 3.38 -2.99 -13.19
CA GLY A 91 2.06 -3.07 -13.80
C GLY A 91 2.07 -3.84 -15.12
N TRP A 92 3.12 -3.67 -15.93
CA TRP A 92 3.30 -4.46 -17.15
C TRP A 92 3.44 -5.96 -16.83
N PHE A 93 4.31 -6.32 -15.89
CA PHE A 93 4.46 -7.72 -15.45
C PHE A 93 3.16 -8.31 -14.92
N MET A 94 2.38 -7.52 -14.15
CA MET A 94 1.11 -7.96 -13.58
C MET A 94 0.14 -8.47 -14.65
N LEU A 95 0.04 -7.80 -15.80
CA LEU A 95 -0.86 -8.20 -16.87
C LEU A 95 -0.38 -9.43 -17.68
N GLN A 96 0.86 -9.88 -17.49
CA GLN A 96 1.41 -11.08 -18.12
C GLN A 96 1.20 -12.35 -17.28
N ILE A 97 0.85 -12.21 -15.99
CA ILE A 97 0.73 -13.35 -15.08
C ILE A 97 -0.70 -13.91 -15.10
N ARG A 98 -0.79 -15.23 -15.07
CA ARG A 98 -2.07 -15.93 -14.97
C ARG A 98 -2.69 -15.74 -13.60
N ALA A 99 -4.01 -15.61 -13.56
CA ALA A 99 -4.79 -15.34 -12.35
C ALA A 99 -4.54 -16.39 -11.23
N GLU A 100 -4.36 -17.66 -11.62
CA GLU A 100 -4.16 -18.77 -10.67
C GLU A 100 -2.90 -18.57 -9.79
N TYR A 101 -1.82 -18.03 -10.38
CA TYR A 101 -0.60 -17.74 -9.61
C TYR A 101 -0.77 -16.60 -8.61
N LEU A 102 -1.61 -15.62 -8.95
CA LEU A 102 -1.89 -14.49 -8.06
C LEU A 102 -2.75 -14.92 -6.86
N GLU A 103 -3.74 -15.77 -7.09
CA GLU A 103 -4.57 -16.33 -6.02
C GLU A 103 -3.73 -17.18 -5.06
N MET A 104 -2.83 -18.00 -5.59
CA MET A 104 -1.94 -18.82 -4.79
C MET A 104 -0.92 -17.96 -4.00
N LEU A 105 -0.40 -16.88 -4.60
CA LEU A 105 0.65 -16.05 -3.99
C LEU A 105 0.14 -15.22 -2.81
N LEU A 106 -1.12 -14.76 -2.86
CA LEU A 106 -1.68 -13.81 -1.89
C LEU A 106 -1.60 -14.29 -0.43
N PRO A 107 -2.05 -15.51 -0.04
CA PRO A 107 -2.00 -15.94 1.36
C PRO A 107 -0.56 -16.05 1.87
N PHE A 108 0.38 -16.54 1.07
CA PHE A 108 1.78 -16.64 1.47
C PHE A 108 2.41 -15.27 1.70
N LEU A 109 2.07 -14.30 0.87
CA LEU A 109 2.57 -12.94 0.99
C LEU A 109 2.01 -12.24 2.22
N LEU A 110 0.71 -12.44 2.53
CA LEU A 110 0.09 -11.94 3.77
C LEU A 110 0.77 -12.51 5.01
N ILE A 111 1.02 -13.83 5.03
CA ILE A 111 1.73 -14.49 6.12
C ILE A 111 3.16 -13.94 6.25
N PHE A 112 3.90 -13.84 5.13
CA PHE A 112 5.27 -13.33 5.13
C PHE A 112 5.36 -11.91 5.68
N ILE A 113 4.48 -10.99 5.24
CA ILE A 113 4.43 -9.62 5.75
C ILE A 113 4.07 -9.61 7.23
N GLY A 114 3.06 -10.39 7.64
CA GLY A 114 2.65 -10.50 9.05
C GLY A 114 3.80 -11.00 9.95
N LEU A 115 4.49 -12.07 9.55
CA LEU A 115 5.65 -12.61 10.26
C LEU A 115 6.80 -11.60 10.29
N TYR A 116 7.09 -10.94 9.19
CA TYR A 116 8.12 -9.92 9.15
C TYR A 116 7.87 -8.81 10.19
N PHE A 117 6.63 -8.30 10.27
CA PHE A 117 6.29 -7.29 11.28
C PHE A 117 6.29 -7.85 12.71
N LEU A 118 5.89 -9.10 12.90
CA LEU A 118 5.91 -9.75 14.22
C LEU A 118 7.33 -9.77 14.80
N PHE A 119 8.32 -10.14 13.98
CA PHE A 119 9.72 -10.24 14.38
C PHE A 119 10.53 -8.96 14.18
N SER A 120 9.96 -7.93 13.57
CA SER A 120 10.66 -6.66 13.37
C SER A 120 10.92 -5.96 14.72
N PRO A 121 12.05 -5.25 14.87
CA PRO A 121 12.34 -4.50 16.10
C PRO A 121 11.32 -3.39 16.31
N ASN A 122 11.21 -2.89 17.55
CA ASN A 122 10.36 -1.76 17.84
C ASN A 122 10.82 -0.53 17.05
N ILE A 123 9.84 0.12 16.42
CA ILE A 123 10.08 1.28 15.57
C ILE A 123 10.05 2.53 16.45
N GLU A 124 11.20 3.18 16.58
CA GLU A 124 11.34 4.43 17.32
C GLU A 124 11.18 5.64 16.40
N ASN A 125 10.75 6.76 16.99
CA ASN A 125 10.56 8.01 16.24
C ASN A 125 11.82 8.90 16.18
N LYS A 126 12.99 8.31 16.48
CA LYS A 126 14.29 9.02 16.45
C LYS A 126 15.07 8.61 15.21
N ASP A 127 15.70 9.59 14.55
CA ASP A 127 16.63 9.33 13.47
C ASP A 127 17.84 8.53 14.00
N ARG A 128 18.31 7.58 13.19
CA ARG A 128 19.46 6.72 13.48
C ARG A 128 20.57 6.98 12.49
N LYS A 129 21.74 6.38 12.73
CA LYS A 129 22.85 6.46 11.77
C LYS A 129 22.42 5.89 10.41
N MET A 130 22.55 6.70 9.38
CA MET A 130 22.28 6.33 8.00
C MET A 130 23.25 5.25 7.54
N LYS A 131 22.75 4.15 6.99
CA LYS A 131 23.54 3.06 6.42
C LYS A 131 23.69 3.19 4.91
N MET A 132 22.73 3.84 4.24
CA MET A 132 22.69 4.03 2.79
C MET A 132 22.32 5.48 2.48
N ARG A 133 23.08 6.12 1.60
CA ARG A 133 22.74 7.48 1.12
C ARG A 133 21.43 7.44 0.33
N LEU A 134 20.62 8.50 0.45
CA LEU A 134 19.33 8.59 -0.22
C LEU A 134 19.44 8.45 -1.75
N SER A 135 20.51 8.94 -2.36
CA SER A 135 20.76 8.78 -3.80
C SER A 135 20.90 7.30 -4.21
N LEU A 136 21.64 6.50 -3.42
CA LEU A 136 21.79 5.07 -3.68
C LEU A 136 20.45 4.32 -3.43
N PHE A 137 19.75 4.67 -2.35
CA PHE A 137 18.40 4.17 -2.09
C PHE A 137 17.46 4.44 -3.28
N SER A 138 17.50 5.66 -3.82
CA SER A 138 16.66 6.07 -4.95
C SER A 138 16.93 5.25 -6.21
N LEU A 139 18.20 4.91 -6.47
CA LEU A 139 18.56 4.15 -7.68
C LEU A 139 18.39 2.63 -7.55
N THR A 140 18.33 2.10 -6.34
CA THR A 140 18.30 0.63 -6.12
C THR A 140 16.99 0.17 -5.48
N ILE A 141 16.67 0.67 -4.31
CA ILE A 141 15.54 0.19 -3.51
C ILE A 141 14.20 0.79 -3.97
N ALA A 142 14.17 2.09 -4.27
CA ALA A 142 12.95 2.75 -4.69
C ALA A 142 12.32 2.15 -5.96
N PRO A 143 13.08 1.86 -7.05
CA PRO A 143 12.49 1.20 -8.22
C PRO A 143 12.04 -0.23 -7.95
N LEU A 144 12.73 -1.00 -7.09
CA LEU A 144 12.30 -2.35 -6.72
C LEU A 144 10.99 -2.33 -5.92
N LEU A 145 10.85 -1.39 -4.98
CA LEU A 145 9.61 -1.21 -4.23
C LEU A 145 8.48 -0.72 -5.14
N GLY A 146 8.78 0.16 -6.09
CA GLY A 146 7.85 0.59 -7.12
C GLY A 146 7.39 -0.59 -7.99
N LEU A 147 8.33 -1.42 -8.46
CA LEU A 147 8.03 -2.61 -9.25
C LEU A 147 7.14 -3.58 -8.47
N TYR A 148 7.47 -3.87 -7.22
CA TYR A 148 6.64 -4.71 -6.37
C TYR A 148 5.22 -4.13 -6.20
N ASP A 149 5.11 -2.81 -5.97
CA ASP A 149 3.81 -2.17 -5.81
C ASP A 149 3.00 -2.15 -7.11
N GLY A 150 3.64 -1.87 -8.23
CA GLY A 150 2.99 -1.93 -9.54
C GLY A 150 2.53 -3.34 -9.92
N PHE A 151 3.33 -4.34 -9.55
CA PHE A 151 3.04 -5.74 -9.81
C PHE A 151 1.88 -6.26 -8.95
N PHE A 152 1.90 -6.01 -7.65
CA PHE A 152 0.91 -6.58 -6.72
C PHE A 152 0.45 -5.60 -5.64
N GLY A 153 1.34 -5.12 -4.80
CA GLY A 153 1.18 -3.97 -3.92
C GLY A 153 0.80 -4.19 -2.46
N PRO A 154 0.26 -5.33 -1.97
CA PRO A 154 -0.10 -5.44 -0.56
C PRO A 154 1.09 -5.17 0.36
N GLY A 155 0.93 -4.26 1.33
CA GLY A 155 1.97 -3.95 2.30
C GLY A 155 3.15 -3.11 1.80
N THR A 156 3.11 -2.61 0.55
CA THR A 156 4.21 -1.81 -0.01
C THR A 156 4.52 -0.57 0.81
N GLY A 157 3.50 0.14 1.29
CA GLY A 157 3.71 1.31 2.14
C GLY A 157 4.51 0.98 3.40
N SER A 158 4.24 -0.19 3.99
CA SER A 158 5.01 -0.70 5.14
C SER A 158 6.46 -1.01 4.76
N LEU A 159 6.67 -1.71 3.65
CA LEU A 159 8.01 -2.04 3.15
C LEU A 159 8.82 -0.79 2.82
N MET A 160 8.18 0.23 2.21
CA MET A 160 8.80 1.53 1.95
C MET A 160 9.21 2.23 3.25
N ALA A 161 8.31 2.32 4.24
CA ALA A 161 8.62 2.94 5.53
C ALA A 161 9.76 2.23 6.25
N LEU A 162 9.71 0.91 6.31
CA LEU A 162 10.78 0.10 6.91
C LEU A 162 12.11 0.25 6.20
N SER A 163 12.11 0.34 4.87
CA SER A 163 13.31 0.55 4.08
C SER A 163 13.95 1.91 4.40
N PHE A 164 13.16 2.97 4.55
CA PHE A 164 13.66 4.27 5.01
C PHE A 164 14.24 4.22 6.43
N ILE A 165 13.57 3.52 7.36
CA ILE A 165 14.07 3.34 8.73
C ILE A 165 15.37 2.55 8.75
N ALA A 166 15.39 1.39 8.08
CA ALA A 166 16.50 0.45 8.15
C ALA A 166 17.75 0.91 7.41
N LEU A 167 17.58 1.57 6.26
CA LEU A 167 18.65 1.93 5.34
C LEU A 167 19.01 3.42 5.42
N CYS A 168 18.01 4.31 5.37
CA CYS A 168 18.25 5.74 5.42
C CYS A 168 18.31 6.29 6.85
N GLY A 169 17.97 5.48 7.87
CA GLY A 169 18.06 5.86 9.27
C GLY A 169 16.99 6.85 9.72
N TYR A 170 15.89 7.01 8.96
CA TYR A 170 14.82 7.93 9.31
C TYR A 170 14.05 7.44 10.53
N GLY A 171 13.65 8.36 11.40
CA GLY A 171 12.67 8.10 12.43
C GLY A 171 11.31 7.73 11.83
N ALA A 172 10.49 7.01 12.56
CA ALA A 172 9.27 6.39 12.05
C ALA A 172 8.29 7.37 11.38
N SER A 173 8.05 8.53 11.98
CA SER A 173 7.12 9.54 11.40
C SER A 173 7.66 10.07 10.07
N LYS A 174 8.96 10.41 10.00
CA LYS A 174 9.62 10.86 8.78
C LYS A 174 9.61 9.76 7.71
N ALA A 175 9.93 8.53 8.07
CA ALA A 175 9.91 7.38 7.18
C ALA A 175 8.51 7.12 6.61
N THR A 176 7.47 7.17 7.46
CA THR A 176 6.07 6.99 7.03
C THR A 176 5.66 8.08 6.05
N ALA A 177 5.99 9.35 6.32
CA ALA A 177 5.69 10.45 5.42
C ALA A 177 6.36 10.27 4.05
N HIS A 178 7.66 9.93 4.01
CA HIS A 178 8.39 9.67 2.78
C HIS A 178 7.89 8.42 2.04
N ALA A 179 7.50 7.38 2.78
CA ALA A 179 6.88 6.20 2.19
C ALA A 179 5.55 6.52 1.51
N LYS A 180 4.75 7.45 2.07
CA LYS A 180 3.45 7.81 1.48
C LYS A 180 3.57 8.48 0.13
N ILE A 181 4.53 9.36 -0.07
CA ILE A 181 4.72 9.97 -1.39
C ILE A 181 5.21 8.94 -2.43
N LEU A 182 6.08 7.99 -2.05
CA LEU A 182 6.47 6.92 -2.96
C LEU A 182 5.31 5.96 -3.24
N ASN A 183 4.51 5.63 -2.24
CA ASN A 183 3.33 4.79 -2.40
C ASN A 183 2.24 5.48 -3.25
N PHE A 184 2.04 6.79 -3.11
CA PHE A 184 1.18 7.55 -4.03
C PHE A 184 1.73 7.51 -5.45
N THR A 185 3.04 7.72 -5.62
CA THR A 185 3.70 7.67 -6.92
C THR A 185 3.52 6.31 -7.60
N SER A 186 3.75 5.22 -6.88
CA SER A 186 3.61 3.88 -7.46
C SER A 186 2.15 3.53 -7.77
N ASN A 187 1.20 3.91 -6.90
CA ASN A 187 -0.21 3.69 -7.15
C ASN A 187 -0.71 4.45 -8.38
N ILE A 188 -0.37 5.75 -8.52
CA ILE A 188 -0.79 6.53 -9.69
C ILE A 188 -0.12 6.05 -10.98
N SER A 189 1.16 5.63 -10.91
CA SER A 189 1.89 5.09 -12.06
C SER A 189 1.28 3.79 -12.58
N ALA A 190 1.02 2.86 -11.67
CA ALA A 190 0.37 1.60 -12.01
C ALA A 190 -1.08 1.82 -12.47
N LEU A 191 -1.81 2.76 -11.83
CA LEU A 191 -3.15 3.14 -12.26
C LEU A 191 -3.16 3.62 -13.71
N LEU A 192 -2.26 4.55 -14.08
CA LEU A 192 -2.15 5.05 -15.45
C LEU A 192 -1.92 3.90 -16.45
N TYR A 193 -1.07 2.94 -16.07
CA TYR A 193 -0.84 1.75 -16.89
C TYR A 193 -2.11 0.89 -17.01
N PHE A 194 -2.82 0.62 -15.91
CA PHE A 194 -4.04 -0.21 -15.92
C PHE A 194 -5.24 0.49 -16.57
N VAL A 195 -5.31 1.81 -16.57
CA VAL A 195 -6.33 2.57 -17.34
C VAL A 195 -6.16 2.33 -18.85
N LEU A 196 -4.92 2.22 -19.31
CA LEU A 196 -4.62 2.04 -20.74
C LEU A 196 -4.71 0.58 -21.19
N PHE A 197 -4.29 -0.37 -20.35
CA PHE A 197 -4.05 -1.75 -20.76
C PHE A 197 -4.75 -2.81 -19.88
N GLY A 198 -5.31 -2.41 -18.74
CA GLY A 198 -5.93 -3.31 -17.77
C GLY A 198 -7.46 -3.26 -17.77
N GLN A 199 -8.03 -3.92 -16.77
CA GLN A 199 -9.46 -3.90 -16.50
C GLN A 199 -9.70 -3.40 -15.08
N ILE A 200 -10.45 -2.32 -14.94
CA ILE A 200 -10.79 -1.69 -13.66
C ILE A 200 -12.30 -1.82 -13.43
N ALA A 201 -12.68 -2.26 -12.23
CA ALA A 201 -14.08 -2.22 -11.78
C ALA A 201 -14.44 -0.80 -11.32
N TRP A 202 -14.73 0.09 -12.26
CA TRP A 202 -14.85 1.53 -12.03
C TRP A 202 -15.86 1.90 -10.94
N VAL A 203 -17.06 1.30 -10.95
CA VAL A 203 -18.12 1.63 -9.98
C VAL A 203 -17.64 1.30 -8.55
N ILE A 204 -17.15 0.09 -8.33
CA ILE A 204 -16.60 -0.34 -7.05
C ILE A 204 -15.39 0.52 -6.66
N GLY A 205 -14.47 0.72 -7.61
CA GLY A 205 -13.27 1.51 -7.40
C GLY A 205 -13.55 2.93 -6.94
N ILE A 206 -14.53 3.61 -7.55
CA ILE A 206 -14.93 4.98 -7.17
C ILE A 206 -15.59 4.99 -5.79
N ILE A 207 -16.46 4.04 -5.49
CA ILE A 207 -17.10 3.95 -4.16
C ILE A 207 -16.06 3.69 -3.07
N MET A 208 -15.16 2.73 -3.30
CA MET A 208 -14.07 2.44 -2.39
C MET A 208 -13.08 3.62 -2.27
N MET A 209 -12.88 4.40 -3.35
CA MET A 209 -12.07 5.62 -3.35
C MET A 209 -12.59 6.65 -2.32
N LEU A 210 -13.91 6.85 -2.25
CA LEU A 210 -14.51 7.74 -1.24
C LEU A 210 -14.26 7.25 0.18
N GLY A 211 -14.43 5.94 0.42
CA GLY A 211 -14.09 5.33 1.71
C GLY A 211 -12.60 5.49 2.07
N GLN A 212 -11.72 5.27 1.11
CA GLN A 212 -10.27 5.38 1.28
C GLN A 212 -9.84 6.81 1.64
N ILE A 213 -10.45 7.83 1.04
CA ILE A 213 -10.23 9.25 1.37
C ILE A 213 -10.55 9.52 2.84
N ILE A 214 -11.72 9.08 3.30
CA ILE A 214 -12.17 9.26 4.69
C ILE A 214 -11.18 8.59 5.66
N GLY A 215 -10.89 7.32 5.43
CA GLY A 215 -9.99 6.55 6.28
C GLY A 215 -8.58 7.14 6.32
N SER A 216 -8.05 7.52 5.17
CA SER A 216 -6.69 8.09 5.06
C SER A 216 -6.56 9.44 5.75
N PHE A 217 -7.58 10.28 5.70
CA PHE A 217 -7.57 11.55 6.43
C PHE A 217 -7.52 11.35 7.95
N ILE A 218 -8.32 10.42 8.47
CA ILE A 218 -8.32 10.06 9.89
C ILE A 218 -6.96 9.47 10.29
N GLY A 219 -6.41 8.56 9.47
CA GLY A 219 -5.11 7.94 9.72
C GLY A 219 -3.96 8.95 9.73
N ALA A 220 -3.95 9.91 8.80
CA ALA A 220 -2.90 10.92 8.72
C ALA A 220 -2.84 11.81 9.97
N LYS A 221 -3.99 12.19 10.49
CA LYS A 221 -4.09 12.94 11.75
C LYS A 221 -3.53 12.13 12.92
N MET A 222 -3.89 10.85 13.02
CA MET A 222 -3.41 9.96 14.10
C MET A 222 -1.90 9.71 14.05
N VAL A 223 -1.29 9.63 12.86
CA VAL A 223 0.18 9.46 12.73
C VAL A 223 0.93 10.66 13.31
N LEU A 224 0.45 11.88 13.09
CA LEU A 224 1.08 13.07 13.66
C LEU A 224 0.89 13.16 15.18
N GLU A 225 -0.26 12.75 15.70
CA GLU A 225 -0.59 12.86 17.14
C GLU A 225 0.06 11.73 17.98
N LYS A 226 -0.01 10.48 17.48
CA LYS A 226 0.38 9.27 18.25
C LYS A 226 1.69 8.63 17.79
N GLY A 227 2.22 9.06 16.65
CA GLY A 227 3.45 8.52 16.07
C GLY A 227 3.30 7.07 15.56
N ALA A 228 4.44 6.41 15.43
CA ALA A 228 4.56 5.10 14.78
C ALA A 228 4.20 3.89 15.67
N SER A 229 3.84 4.08 16.93
CA SER A 229 3.57 2.98 17.86
C SER A 229 2.41 2.06 17.40
N LEU A 230 1.51 2.60 16.59
CA LEU A 230 0.36 1.86 16.05
C LEU A 230 0.69 1.02 14.80
N ILE A 231 1.82 1.26 14.12
CA ILE A 231 2.14 0.59 12.84
C ILE A 231 2.20 -0.93 13.03
N LYS A 232 3.05 -1.37 13.94
CA LYS A 232 3.33 -2.80 14.15
C LYS A 232 2.10 -3.62 14.54
N PRO A 233 1.32 -3.26 15.60
CA PRO A 233 0.15 -4.05 15.99
C PRO A 233 -0.92 -4.06 14.89
N VAL A 234 -1.15 -2.96 14.21
CA VAL A 234 -2.17 -2.87 13.14
C VAL A 234 -1.80 -3.78 11.98
N VAL A 235 -0.55 -3.74 11.47
CA VAL A 235 -0.14 -4.60 10.34
C VAL A 235 -0.24 -6.07 10.71
N ILE A 236 0.27 -6.47 11.88
CA ILE A 236 0.23 -7.85 12.34
C ILE A 236 -1.22 -8.36 12.38
N THR A 237 -2.10 -7.64 13.07
CA THR A 237 -3.51 -8.03 13.21
C THR A 237 -4.19 -8.20 11.85
N VAL A 238 -4.01 -7.23 10.95
CA VAL A 238 -4.60 -7.25 9.61
C VAL A 238 -4.06 -8.42 8.79
N CYS A 239 -2.74 -8.60 8.75
CA CYS A 239 -2.12 -9.67 7.96
C CYS A 239 -2.58 -11.06 8.40
N PHE A 240 -2.58 -11.35 9.71
CA PHE A 240 -3.01 -12.65 10.20
C PHE A 240 -4.50 -12.90 10.00
N PHE A 241 -5.34 -11.90 10.27
CA PHE A 241 -6.78 -12.03 10.05
C PHE A 241 -7.11 -12.32 8.58
N MET A 242 -6.51 -11.57 7.65
CA MET A 242 -6.75 -11.75 6.22
C MET A 242 -6.12 -13.04 5.69
N ALA A 243 -4.96 -13.45 6.20
CA ALA A 243 -4.34 -14.71 5.84
C ALA A 243 -5.24 -15.90 6.20
N ILE A 244 -5.82 -15.90 7.40
CA ILE A 244 -6.75 -16.94 7.83
C ILE A 244 -7.98 -16.98 6.91
N GLN A 245 -8.58 -15.84 6.59
CA GLN A 245 -9.75 -15.76 5.71
C GLN A 245 -9.47 -16.28 4.30
N VAL A 246 -8.34 -15.85 3.70
CA VAL A 246 -7.98 -16.27 2.34
C VAL A 246 -7.60 -17.75 2.32
N PHE A 247 -6.89 -18.24 3.34
CA PHE A 247 -6.54 -19.64 3.46
C PHE A 247 -7.80 -20.53 3.55
N TRP A 248 -8.75 -20.16 4.41
CA TRP A 248 -10.00 -20.89 4.57
C TRP A 248 -10.81 -20.96 3.26
N LYS A 249 -10.85 -19.88 2.48
CA LYS A 249 -11.55 -19.86 1.20
C LYS A 249 -10.90 -20.78 0.15
N ASN A 250 -9.57 -20.87 0.13
CA ASN A 250 -8.84 -21.57 -0.93
C ASN A 250 -8.55 -23.05 -0.61
N PHE A 251 -8.53 -23.41 0.66
CA PHE A 251 -8.09 -24.75 1.14
C PHE A 251 -9.04 -25.41 2.14
N GLY A 252 -10.06 -24.76 2.64
CA GLY A 252 -11.11 -25.30 3.51
C GLY A 252 -12.43 -25.45 2.76
#